data_be67d4dddc58afbe30d7cf3f0e81ab52
#
_entry.id   be67d4dddc58afbe30d7cf3f0e81ab52
#
_cell.length_a   1.000
_cell.length_b   1.000
_cell.length_c   1.000
_cell.angle_alpha   90.00
_cell.angle_beta   90.00
_cell.angle_gamma   90.00
#
_symmetry.space_group_name_H-M   'P 1'
#
loop_
_entity.id
_entity.type
_entity.pdbx_description
1 polymer ?
#
loop_
_entity_poly.entity_id
_entity_poly.type
_entity_poly.pdbx_seq_one_letter_code
_entity_poly.pdbx_strand_id
1 'polypeptide(L)'
;MLTTAIIGVGNIGSPLARHLVSGGESVVLAAKDESRAQALADELGPQARAASVADAIAGADTVVFAVWLDTIKELMAKDAHLLEKKVVVDPSNPLRFDESGQMIRTLPEGQSSGSVVASLLPAGAHYVKAFGTLVADALANGANREPRRAVLFYATDDNAAATTIERLIRAAGFEPLKASGLADAGRLEVPGGDLHQGGGLNGQLVDLDEAGAAVAAEVPA
;
A
#
# COMPACT_ATOMS: atom_id res chain seq x y z
N MET A 1 1.49 18.13 12.41
CA MET A 1 1.81 16.70 12.37
C MET A 1 1.16 16.16 11.10
N LEU A 2 1.90 15.41 10.28
CA LEU A 2 1.34 14.84 9.04
C LEU A 2 0.30 13.79 9.39
N THR A 3 -0.81 13.76 8.64
CA THR A 3 -1.93 12.86 8.88
C THR A 3 -2.04 11.87 7.72
N THR A 4 -2.14 10.59 8.02
CA THR A 4 -2.32 9.51 7.04
C THR A 4 -3.75 8.98 7.10
N ALA A 5 -4.51 9.09 6.00
CA ALA A 5 -5.78 8.39 5.85
C ALA A 5 -5.56 6.97 5.35
N ILE A 6 -6.25 6.00 5.94
CA ILE A 6 -6.28 4.61 5.47
C ILE A 6 -7.72 4.30 5.04
N ILE A 7 -7.91 4.14 3.74
CA ILE A 7 -9.19 3.83 3.13
C ILE A 7 -9.29 2.31 2.97
N GLY A 8 -10.16 1.71 3.76
CA GLY A 8 -10.29 0.26 3.90
C GLY A 8 -9.61 -0.28 5.16
N VAL A 9 -10.40 -0.89 6.05
CA VAL A 9 -9.94 -1.51 7.31
C VAL A 9 -10.07 -3.05 7.23
N GLY A 10 -9.64 -3.59 6.10
CA GLY A 10 -9.58 -5.03 5.84
C GLY A 10 -8.24 -5.66 6.24
N ASN A 11 -7.90 -6.77 5.56
CA ASN A 11 -6.71 -7.57 5.87
C ASN A 11 -5.37 -6.84 5.66
N ILE A 12 -5.35 -5.77 4.88
CA ILE A 12 -4.17 -4.91 4.69
C ILE A 12 -4.27 -3.66 5.56
N GLY A 13 -5.39 -2.94 5.51
CA GLY A 13 -5.50 -1.65 6.18
C GLY A 13 -5.52 -1.74 7.71
N SER A 14 -6.13 -2.77 8.30
CA SER A 14 -6.17 -2.90 9.76
C SER A 14 -4.78 -3.16 10.38
N PRO A 15 -3.97 -4.15 9.91
CA PRO A 15 -2.62 -4.32 10.44
C PRO A 15 -1.72 -3.11 10.15
N LEU A 16 -1.84 -2.50 8.97
CA LEU A 16 -1.08 -1.29 8.65
C LEU A 16 -1.41 -0.14 9.63
N ALA A 17 -2.69 0.08 9.95
CA ALA A 17 -3.10 1.09 10.93
C ALA A 17 -2.47 0.83 12.32
N ARG A 18 -2.49 -0.42 12.79
CA ARG A 18 -1.85 -0.81 14.06
C ARG A 18 -0.35 -0.54 14.06
N HIS A 19 0.33 -0.92 13.00
CA HIS A 19 1.76 -0.69 12.88
C HIS A 19 2.11 0.80 12.85
N LEU A 20 1.40 1.59 12.06
CA LEU A 20 1.65 3.03 11.96
C LEU A 20 1.40 3.74 13.29
N VAL A 21 0.30 3.43 13.99
CA VAL A 21 0.02 4.00 15.32
C VAL A 21 1.08 3.58 16.33
N SER A 22 1.49 2.30 16.34
CA SER A 22 2.60 1.81 17.17
C SER A 22 3.92 2.52 16.87
N GLY A 23 4.14 2.92 15.62
CA GLY A 23 5.30 3.70 15.18
C GLY A 23 5.18 5.21 15.41
N GLY A 24 4.10 5.67 16.07
CA GLY A 24 3.91 7.07 16.44
C GLY A 24 3.17 7.94 15.40
N GLU A 25 2.65 7.35 14.33
CA GLU A 25 1.89 8.08 13.31
C GLU A 25 0.44 8.31 13.75
N SER A 26 -0.13 9.43 13.30
CA SER A 26 -1.57 9.69 13.46
C SER A 26 -2.33 9.22 12.21
N VAL A 27 -3.41 8.46 12.41
CA VAL A 27 -4.18 7.89 11.31
C VAL A 27 -5.65 8.31 11.33
N VAL A 28 -6.24 8.46 10.15
CA VAL A 28 -7.68 8.59 9.94
C VAL A 28 -8.17 7.36 9.19
N LEU A 29 -9.10 6.64 9.79
CA LEU A 29 -9.61 5.39 9.25
C LEU A 29 -10.96 5.61 8.57
N ALA A 30 -11.11 5.08 7.36
CA ALA A 30 -12.38 5.11 6.68
C ALA A 30 -12.67 3.77 5.98
N ALA A 31 -13.92 3.37 5.97
CA ALA A 31 -14.38 2.17 5.29
C ALA A 31 -15.83 2.33 4.83
N LYS A 32 -16.27 1.45 3.90
CA LYS A 32 -17.67 1.39 3.48
C LYS A 32 -18.61 1.12 4.67
N ASP A 33 -18.18 0.25 5.58
CA ASP A 33 -18.82 0.03 6.88
C ASP A 33 -18.11 0.92 7.91
N GLU A 34 -18.70 2.07 8.21
CA GLU A 34 -18.13 3.06 9.12
C GLU A 34 -17.98 2.52 10.54
N SER A 35 -18.83 1.58 10.97
CA SER A 35 -18.74 0.99 12.30
C SER A 35 -17.45 0.20 12.51
N ARG A 36 -16.92 -0.43 11.46
CA ARG A 36 -15.62 -1.12 11.50
C ARG A 36 -14.45 -0.17 11.61
N ALA A 37 -14.51 0.98 10.92
CA ALA A 37 -13.48 2.02 11.03
C ALA A 37 -13.50 2.64 12.44
N GLN A 38 -14.69 2.90 13.00
CA GLN A 38 -14.83 3.42 14.36
C GLN A 38 -14.31 2.43 15.39
N ALA A 39 -14.69 1.16 15.32
CA ALA A 39 -14.23 0.13 16.26
C ALA A 39 -12.69 0.00 16.25
N LEU A 40 -12.06 0.05 15.08
CA LEU A 40 -10.60 0.04 15.01
C LEU A 40 -9.98 1.32 15.55
N ALA A 41 -10.58 2.49 15.31
CA ALA A 41 -10.10 3.74 15.86
C ALA A 41 -10.16 3.75 17.40
N ASP A 42 -11.25 3.25 17.97
CA ASP A 42 -11.42 3.12 19.42
C ASP A 42 -10.39 2.17 20.03
N GLU A 43 -10.07 1.06 19.35
CA GLU A 43 -9.03 0.11 19.76
C GLU A 43 -7.63 0.78 19.78
N LEU A 44 -7.33 1.58 18.75
CA LEU A 44 -6.00 2.20 18.58
C LEU A 44 -5.78 3.45 19.44
N GLY A 45 -6.85 4.00 19.99
CA GLY A 45 -6.77 5.13 20.92
C GLY A 45 -6.53 6.49 20.26
N PRO A 46 -5.94 7.47 20.97
CA PRO A 46 -6.00 8.89 20.63
C PRO A 46 -5.24 9.28 19.33
N GLN A 47 -4.39 8.40 18.81
CA GLN A 47 -3.68 8.62 17.54
C GLN A 47 -4.48 8.16 16.32
N ALA A 48 -5.65 7.55 16.53
CA ALA A 48 -6.55 7.11 15.47
C ALA A 48 -7.93 7.75 15.62
N ARG A 49 -8.56 8.07 14.50
CA ARG A 49 -9.95 8.50 14.46
C ARG A 49 -10.63 7.93 13.21
N ALA A 50 -11.92 7.73 13.28
CA ALA A 50 -12.72 7.38 12.11
C ALA A 50 -13.31 8.63 11.45
N ALA A 51 -13.55 8.54 10.14
CA ALA A 51 -14.24 9.55 9.35
C ALA A 51 -14.95 8.91 8.14
N SER A 52 -15.82 9.66 7.47
CA SER A 52 -16.28 9.27 6.14
C SER A 52 -15.11 9.17 5.16
N VAL A 53 -15.27 8.42 4.07
CA VAL A 53 -14.17 8.29 3.06
C VAL A 53 -13.78 9.67 2.51
N ALA A 54 -14.75 10.50 2.15
CA ALA A 54 -14.49 11.84 1.61
C ALA A 54 -13.77 12.75 2.62
N ASP A 55 -14.22 12.76 3.88
CA ASP A 55 -13.60 13.58 4.94
C ASP A 55 -12.20 13.08 5.29
N ALA A 56 -11.98 11.76 5.30
CA ALA A 56 -10.65 11.17 5.51
C ALA A 56 -9.67 11.59 4.41
N ILE A 57 -10.09 11.49 3.15
CA ILE A 57 -9.27 11.92 2.01
C ILE A 57 -9.01 13.44 2.08
N ALA A 58 -10.04 14.24 2.29
CA ALA A 58 -9.91 15.71 2.33
C ALA A 58 -8.98 16.19 3.44
N GLY A 59 -9.04 15.57 4.62
CA GLY A 59 -8.34 15.99 5.83
C GLY A 59 -6.92 15.43 5.99
N ALA A 60 -6.44 14.57 5.09
CA ALA A 60 -5.12 13.93 5.20
C ALA A 60 -4.08 14.52 4.25
N ASP A 61 -2.80 14.41 4.60
CA ASP A 61 -1.65 14.72 3.75
C ASP A 61 -1.28 13.51 2.87
N THR A 62 -1.48 12.31 3.40
CA THR A 62 -1.21 11.03 2.72
C THR A 62 -2.46 10.17 2.75
N VAL A 63 -2.80 9.53 1.63
CA VAL A 63 -3.95 8.63 1.50
C VAL A 63 -3.50 7.25 1.04
N VAL A 64 -3.75 6.24 1.86
CA VAL A 64 -3.49 4.82 1.55
C VAL A 64 -4.79 4.15 1.14
N PHE A 65 -4.88 3.65 -0.09
CA PHE A 65 -6.06 2.95 -0.60
C PHE A 65 -5.97 1.43 -0.36
N ALA A 66 -6.16 1.00 0.89
CA ALA A 66 -6.12 -0.42 1.29
C ALA A 66 -7.41 -1.17 0.91
N VAL A 67 -7.84 -1.02 -0.34
CA VAL A 67 -9.03 -1.61 -0.96
C VAL A 67 -8.68 -2.24 -2.32
N TRP A 68 -9.62 -3.00 -2.88
CA TRP A 68 -9.43 -3.61 -4.20
C TRP A 68 -9.32 -2.56 -5.31
N LEU A 69 -8.60 -2.90 -6.38
CA LEU A 69 -8.37 -2.01 -7.53
C LEU A 69 -9.67 -1.43 -8.11
N ASP A 70 -10.72 -2.23 -8.23
CA ASP A 70 -12.00 -1.73 -8.76
C ASP A 70 -12.65 -0.70 -7.82
N THR A 71 -12.54 -0.91 -6.50
CA THR A 71 -12.98 0.09 -5.52
C THR A 71 -12.15 1.38 -5.60
N ILE A 72 -10.83 1.28 -5.86
CA ILE A 72 -10.00 2.47 -6.10
C ILE A 72 -10.52 3.23 -7.32
N LYS A 73 -10.80 2.55 -8.44
CA LYS A 73 -11.36 3.19 -9.65
C LYS A 73 -12.69 3.90 -9.37
N GLU A 74 -13.58 3.28 -8.60
CA GLU A 74 -14.86 3.90 -8.19
C GLU A 74 -14.63 5.17 -7.35
N LEU A 75 -13.71 5.12 -6.38
CA LEU A 75 -13.37 6.26 -5.55
C LEU A 75 -12.71 7.39 -6.37
N MET A 76 -11.80 7.03 -7.30
CA MET A 76 -11.17 8.01 -8.19
C MET A 76 -12.20 8.71 -9.09
N ALA A 77 -13.18 7.98 -9.63
CA ALA A 77 -14.24 8.57 -10.44
C ALA A 77 -15.08 9.62 -9.69
N LYS A 78 -15.18 9.49 -8.37
CA LYS A 78 -15.98 10.36 -7.51
C LYS A 78 -15.16 11.46 -6.83
N ASP A 79 -14.04 11.08 -6.23
CA ASP A 79 -13.36 11.88 -5.22
C ASP A 79 -11.89 12.23 -5.60
N ALA A 80 -11.46 11.96 -6.86
CA ALA A 80 -10.08 12.23 -7.28
C ALA A 80 -9.64 13.68 -7.04
N HIS A 81 -10.55 14.65 -7.19
CA HIS A 81 -10.28 16.08 -6.97
C HIS A 81 -9.80 16.39 -5.54
N LEU A 82 -10.11 15.54 -4.55
CA LEU A 82 -9.65 15.68 -3.16
C LEU A 82 -8.19 15.27 -2.97
N LEU A 83 -7.56 14.65 -3.97
CA LEU A 83 -6.20 14.11 -3.91
C LEU A 83 -5.12 15.09 -4.40
N GLU A 84 -5.51 16.26 -4.88
CA GLU A 84 -4.56 17.28 -5.34
C GLU A 84 -3.53 17.60 -4.23
N LYS A 85 -2.24 17.58 -4.58
CA LYS A 85 -1.10 17.83 -3.68
C LYS A 85 -0.93 16.82 -2.51
N LYS A 86 -1.60 15.69 -2.56
CA LYS A 86 -1.46 14.64 -1.55
C LYS A 86 -0.56 13.52 -2.03
N VAL A 87 0.05 12.82 -1.08
CA VAL A 87 0.73 11.57 -1.37
C VAL A 87 -0.31 10.45 -1.41
N VAL A 88 -0.38 9.76 -2.53
CA VAL A 88 -1.29 8.63 -2.76
C VAL A 88 -0.52 7.32 -2.75
N VAL A 89 -0.81 6.48 -1.78
CA VAL A 89 -0.19 5.17 -1.59
C VAL A 89 -1.15 4.08 -2.04
N ASP A 90 -0.68 3.24 -2.96
CA ASP A 90 -1.47 2.17 -3.56
C ASP A 90 -0.90 0.78 -3.23
N PRO A 91 -1.52 0.04 -2.31
CA PRO A 91 -1.19 -1.36 -2.04
C PRO A 91 -1.92 -2.37 -2.93
N SER A 92 -2.75 -1.94 -3.87
CA SER A 92 -3.58 -2.85 -4.66
C SER A 92 -2.77 -3.76 -5.58
N ASN A 93 -3.33 -4.89 -5.91
CA ASN A 93 -2.82 -5.83 -6.91
C ASN A 93 -3.92 -6.07 -7.97
N PRO A 94 -3.57 -6.34 -9.24
CA PRO A 94 -4.52 -6.57 -10.30
C PRO A 94 -5.09 -8.00 -10.23
N LEU A 95 -5.73 -8.34 -9.12
CA LEU A 95 -6.27 -9.68 -8.89
C LEU A 95 -7.66 -9.66 -8.24
N ARG A 96 -8.36 -10.75 -8.41
CA ARG A 96 -9.53 -11.16 -7.63
C ARG A 96 -9.47 -12.65 -7.36
N PHE A 97 -10.26 -13.14 -6.43
CA PHE A 97 -10.47 -14.57 -6.25
C PHE A 97 -11.80 -14.96 -6.89
N ASP A 98 -11.82 -16.10 -7.59
CA ASP A 98 -13.06 -16.68 -8.11
C ASP A 98 -13.82 -17.45 -7.02
N GLU A 99 -14.94 -18.08 -7.41
CA GLU A 99 -15.79 -18.84 -6.48
C GLU A 99 -15.08 -20.07 -5.89
N SER A 100 -14.03 -20.59 -6.57
CA SER A 100 -13.20 -21.69 -6.06
C SER A 100 -12.05 -21.22 -5.16
N GLY A 101 -11.85 -19.91 -5.01
CA GLY A 101 -10.73 -19.30 -4.29
C GLY A 101 -9.45 -19.21 -5.11
N GLN A 102 -9.51 -19.46 -6.42
CA GLN A 102 -8.36 -19.30 -7.30
C GLN A 102 -8.11 -17.83 -7.62
N MET A 103 -6.83 -17.42 -7.58
CA MET A 103 -6.40 -16.07 -7.95
C MET A 103 -6.49 -15.87 -9.46
N ILE A 104 -7.22 -14.82 -9.87
CA ILE A 104 -7.39 -14.44 -11.27
C ILE A 104 -6.87 -13.01 -11.45
N ARG A 105 -6.03 -12.80 -12.48
CA ARG A 105 -5.59 -11.48 -12.91
C ARG A 105 -6.76 -10.68 -13.48
N THR A 106 -6.90 -9.40 -13.09
CA THR A 106 -8.02 -8.53 -13.53
C THR A 106 -7.64 -7.50 -14.58
N LEU A 107 -6.34 -7.38 -14.89
CA LEU A 107 -5.83 -6.50 -15.95
C LEU A 107 -5.18 -7.31 -17.07
N PRO A 108 -5.13 -6.78 -18.29
CA PRO A 108 -4.37 -7.36 -19.39
C PRO A 108 -2.91 -7.59 -19.01
N GLU A 109 -2.27 -8.53 -19.69
CA GLU A 109 -0.82 -8.76 -19.56
C GLU A 109 -0.05 -7.48 -19.90
N GLY A 110 1.04 -7.20 -19.16
CA GLY A 110 1.85 -6.00 -19.34
C GLY A 110 1.27 -4.72 -18.70
N GLN A 111 0.03 -4.74 -18.20
CA GLN A 111 -0.56 -3.60 -17.48
C GLN A 111 -0.51 -3.81 -15.97
N SER A 112 0.02 -2.84 -15.21
CA SER A 112 0.06 -2.88 -13.74
C SER A 112 -1.11 -2.11 -13.12
N SER A 113 -1.53 -2.50 -11.90
CA SER A 113 -2.47 -1.68 -11.11
C SER A 113 -1.88 -0.30 -10.83
N GLY A 114 -0.55 -0.24 -10.61
CA GLY A 114 0.16 1.02 -10.39
C GLY A 114 0.01 1.99 -11.56
N SER A 115 0.20 1.53 -12.80
CA SER A 115 0.01 2.38 -13.98
C SER A 115 -1.44 2.85 -14.13
N VAL A 116 -2.41 1.97 -13.84
CA VAL A 116 -3.83 2.29 -13.89
C VAL A 116 -4.19 3.35 -12.86
N VAL A 117 -3.84 3.15 -11.58
CA VAL A 117 -4.18 4.09 -10.50
C VAL A 117 -3.51 5.44 -10.74
N ALA A 118 -2.22 5.46 -11.09
CA ALA A 118 -1.50 6.71 -11.37
C ALA A 118 -2.16 7.53 -12.50
N SER A 119 -2.70 6.87 -13.53
CA SER A 119 -3.39 7.55 -14.63
C SER A 119 -4.73 8.19 -14.26
N LEU A 120 -5.32 7.81 -13.13
CA LEU A 120 -6.60 8.33 -12.63
C LEU A 120 -6.42 9.51 -11.67
N LEU A 121 -5.19 9.81 -11.26
CA LEU A 121 -4.91 10.86 -10.28
C LEU A 121 -4.98 12.26 -10.91
N PRO A 122 -5.40 13.27 -10.13
CA PRO A 122 -5.36 14.65 -10.59
C PRO A 122 -3.91 15.15 -10.72
N ALA A 123 -3.72 16.17 -11.52
CA ALA A 123 -2.43 16.85 -11.62
C ALA A 123 -1.98 17.35 -10.23
N GLY A 124 -0.69 17.12 -9.92
CA GLY A 124 -0.10 17.50 -8.64
C GLY A 124 -0.29 16.51 -7.49
N ALA A 125 -0.98 15.38 -7.69
CA ALA A 125 -0.93 14.27 -6.76
C ALA A 125 0.42 13.52 -6.87
N HIS A 126 0.96 13.06 -5.74
CA HIS A 126 2.24 12.39 -5.62
C HIS A 126 2.02 10.88 -5.44
N TYR A 127 2.23 10.09 -6.48
CA TYR A 127 1.92 8.65 -6.45
C TYR A 127 3.07 7.77 -5.98
N VAL A 128 2.75 6.75 -5.18
CA VAL A 128 3.66 5.65 -4.86
C VAL A 128 2.93 4.31 -4.73
N LYS A 129 3.47 3.29 -5.37
CA LYS A 129 3.11 1.89 -5.21
C LYS A 129 3.84 1.32 -4.01
N ALA A 130 3.13 0.92 -2.95
CA ALA A 130 3.74 0.37 -1.74
C ALA A 130 2.73 -0.39 -0.86
N PHE A 131 3.22 -1.13 0.15
CA PHE A 131 2.45 -1.95 1.10
C PHE A 131 1.69 -3.13 0.49
N GLY A 132 1.85 -3.39 -0.80
CA GLY A 132 1.18 -4.48 -1.51
C GLY A 132 2.08 -5.67 -1.82
N THR A 133 3.35 -5.67 -1.41
CA THR A 133 4.34 -6.71 -1.76
C THR A 133 4.36 -7.91 -0.80
N LEU A 134 3.73 -7.79 0.36
CA LEU A 134 3.55 -8.88 1.33
C LEU A 134 2.10 -9.40 1.30
N VAL A 135 1.93 -10.69 1.48
CA VAL A 135 0.61 -11.24 1.76
C VAL A 135 0.12 -10.73 3.12
N ALA A 136 -1.20 -10.70 3.31
CA ALA A 136 -1.82 -10.04 4.47
C ALA A 136 -1.28 -10.53 5.82
N ASP A 137 -1.07 -11.84 5.97
CA ASP A 137 -0.54 -12.44 7.21
C ASP A 137 0.91 -12.02 7.47
N ALA A 138 1.73 -11.96 6.43
CA ALA A 138 3.11 -11.51 6.54
C ALA A 138 3.21 -10.00 6.84
N LEU A 139 2.34 -9.18 6.28
CA LEU A 139 2.24 -7.78 6.65
C LEU A 139 1.83 -7.61 8.13
N ALA A 140 0.86 -8.41 8.59
CA ALA A 140 0.37 -8.34 9.96
C ALA A 140 1.40 -8.77 11.01
N ASN A 141 2.21 -9.79 10.71
CA ASN A 141 3.08 -10.45 11.69
C ASN A 141 4.59 -10.25 11.44
N GLY A 142 4.99 -9.70 10.30
CA GLY A 142 6.39 -9.53 9.91
C GLY A 142 7.06 -8.24 10.35
N ALA A 143 6.32 -7.32 10.99
CA ALA A 143 6.85 -6.06 11.48
C ALA A 143 7.84 -6.25 12.64
N ASN A 144 8.85 -5.38 12.71
CA ASN A 144 9.87 -5.36 13.77
C ASN A 144 10.63 -6.68 13.95
N ARG A 145 10.79 -7.45 12.86
CA ARG A 145 11.56 -8.69 12.86
C ARG A 145 13.03 -8.42 13.28
N GLU A 146 13.54 -9.30 14.14
CA GLU A 146 14.94 -9.27 14.59
C GLU A 146 15.71 -10.51 14.02
N PRO A 147 17.04 -10.43 13.83
CA PRO A 147 17.92 -9.25 14.00
C PRO A 147 17.85 -8.26 12.84
N ARG A 148 17.17 -8.58 11.76
CA ARG A 148 17.03 -7.76 10.56
C ARG A 148 15.55 -7.61 10.20
N ARG A 149 15.13 -6.37 9.95
CA ARG A 149 13.76 -6.08 9.51
C ARG A 149 13.49 -6.66 8.13
N ALA A 150 12.26 -7.08 7.91
CA ALA A 150 11.80 -7.44 6.58
C ALA A 150 11.66 -6.19 5.70
N VAL A 151 11.96 -6.33 4.41
CA VAL A 151 11.84 -5.25 3.43
C VAL A 151 10.41 -5.14 2.92
N LEU A 152 9.94 -3.89 2.78
CA LEU A 152 8.80 -3.51 1.95
C LEU A 152 9.30 -2.72 0.74
N PHE A 153 9.12 -3.29 -0.44
CA PHE A 153 9.46 -2.61 -1.68
C PHE A 153 8.45 -1.52 -2.02
N TYR A 154 8.93 -0.47 -2.69
CA TYR A 154 8.07 0.55 -3.26
C TYR A 154 8.57 0.99 -4.65
N ALA A 155 7.65 1.53 -5.46
CA ALA A 155 7.95 2.09 -6.78
C ALA A 155 7.31 3.47 -6.94
N THR A 156 8.10 4.44 -7.35
CA THR A 156 7.65 5.80 -7.65
C THR A 156 8.71 6.57 -8.43
N ASP A 157 8.27 7.52 -9.25
CA ASP A 157 9.13 8.51 -9.92
C ASP A 157 9.13 9.86 -9.17
N ASP A 158 8.36 9.97 -8.07
CA ASP A 158 8.17 11.19 -7.30
C ASP A 158 8.99 11.18 -6.00
N ASN A 159 9.89 12.15 -5.82
CA ASN A 159 10.76 12.24 -4.65
C ASN A 159 9.99 12.58 -3.35
N ALA A 160 8.91 13.36 -3.44
CA ALA A 160 8.09 13.68 -2.26
C ALA A 160 7.34 12.44 -1.78
N ALA A 161 6.78 11.67 -2.71
CA ALA A 161 6.17 10.38 -2.42
C ALA A 161 7.19 9.38 -1.84
N ALA A 162 8.41 9.31 -2.41
CA ALA A 162 9.50 8.45 -1.90
C ALA A 162 9.84 8.78 -0.44
N THR A 163 10.08 10.05 -0.13
CA THR A 163 10.40 10.48 1.24
C THR A 163 9.29 10.12 2.23
N THR A 164 8.03 10.33 1.82
CA THR A 164 6.88 10.03 2.68
C THR A 164 6.72 8.54 2.91
N ILE A 165 6.81 7.72 1.85
CA ILE A 165 6.59 6.28 1.98
C ILE A 165 7.69 5.60 2.77
N GLU A 166 8.95 6.01 2.62
CA GLU A 166 10.05 5.48 3.42
C GLU A 166 9.85 5.72 4.92
N ARG A 167 9.39 6.91 5.30
CA ARG A 167 9.04 7.23 6.69
C ARG A 167 7.93 6.30 7.20
N LEU A 168 6.86 6.12 6.42
CA LEU A 168 5.71 5.28 6.80
C LEU A 168 6.10 3.80 6.89
N ILE A 169 6.93 3.30 5.98
CA ILE A 169 7.42 1.91 6.03
C ILE A 169 8.26 1.68 7.29
N ARG A 170 9.17 2.62 7.65
CA ARG A 170 9.95 2.51 8.89
C ARG A 170 9.07 2.59 10.13
N ALA A 171 8.08 3.49 10.14
CA ALA A 171 7.09 3.59 11.23
C ALA A 171 6.28 2.29 11.37
N ALA A 172 5.96 1.65 10.25
CA ALA A 172 5.28 0.34 10.27
C ALA A 172 6.19 -0.84 10.70
N GLY A 173 7.46 -0.60 11.02
CA GLY A 173 8.38 -1.62 11.52
C GLY A 173 9.10 -2.44 10.45
N PHE A 174 9.11 -1.96 9.22
CA PHE A 174 9.79 -2.59 8.08
C PHE A 174 10.95 -1.74 7.58
N GLU A 175 11.77 -2.29 6.66
CA GLU A 175 12.83 -1.56 5.99
C GLU A 175 12.37 -1.20 4.56
N PRO A 176 12.40 0.09 4.15
CA PRO A 176 12.00 0.49 2.81
C PRO A 176 13.12 0.24 1.80
N LEU A 177 12.77 -0.29 0.63
CA LEU A 177 13.67 -0.36 -0.51
C LEU A 177 12.93 0.07 -1.79
N LYS A 178 13.46 1.10 -2.44
CA LYS A 178 12.98 1.49 -3.77
C LYS A 178 13.37 0.42 -4.78
N ALA A 179 12.36 -0.21 -5.37
CA ALA A 179 12.58 -1.26 -6.37
C ALA A 179 12.76 -0.69 -7.77
N SER A 180 11.95 0.34 -8.12
CA SER A 180 11.91 0.87 -9.48
C SER A 180 11.19 2.22 -9.55
N GLY A 181 11.09 2.77 -10.78
CA GLY A 181 10.08 3.75 -11.15
C GLY A 181 8.72 3.12 -11.37
N LEU A 182 7.73 3.94 -11.70
CA LEU A 182 6.35 3.50 -11.93
C LEU A 182 6.21 2.56 -13.14
N ALA A 183 7.07 2.70 -14.15
CA ALA A 183 7.06 1.85 -15.34
C ALA A 183 7.17 0.35 -15.00
N ASP A 184 7.93 0.02 -13.94
CA ASP A 184 8.18 -1.36 -13.52
C ASP A 184 7.37 -1.74 -12.25
N ALA A 185 6.30 -1.02 -11.92
CA ALA A 185 5.47 -1.29 -10.75
C ALA A 185 4.90 -2.73 -10.75
N GLY A 186 4.76 -3.35 -11.93
CA GLY A 186 4.35 -4.74 -12.07
C GLY A 186 5.25 -5.75 -11.36
N ARG A 187 6.54 -5.45 -11.14
CA ARG A 187 7.45 -6.27 -10.34
C ARG A 187 6.98 -6.45 -8.88
N LEU A 188 6.22 -5.48 -8.36
CA LEU A 188 5.70 -5.47 -7.00
C LEU A 188 4.33 -6.15 -6.87
N GLU A 189 3.72 -6.61 -7.97
CA GLU A 189 2.33 -7.01 -8.02
C GLU A 189 2.14 -8.51 -8.24
N VAL A 190 1.04 -9.06 -7.76
CA VAL A 190 0.61 -10.42 -8.08
C VAL A 190 -0.69 -10.39 -8.89
N PRO A 191 -0.85 -11.37 -9.79
CA PRO A 191 0.09 -12.44 -10.12
C PRO A 191 1.26 -11.96 -10.99
N GLY A 192 2.43 -12.55 -10.81
CA GLY A 192 3.58 -12.46 -11.72
C GLY A 192 4.77 -11.60 -11.25
N GLY A 193 4.61 -10.72 -10.25
CA GLY A 193 5.71 -9.87 -9.79
C GLY A 193 6.83 -10.64 -9.09
N ASP A 194 8.05 -10.41 -9.52
CA ASP A 194 9.27 -11.05 -9.00
C ASP A 194 9.64 -10.56 -7.59
N LEU A 195 9.25 -9.33 -7.21
CA LEU A 195 9.51 -8.73 -5.90
C LEU A 195 8.32 -8.82 -4.94
N HIS A 196 7.33 -9.64 -5.25
CA HIS A 196 6.20 -9.89 -4.36
C HIS A 196 6.41 -11.21 -3.59
N GLN A 197 6.12 -11.22 -2.28
CA GLN A 197 6.27 -12.40 -1.43
C GLN A 197 5.48 -13.61 -1.95
N GLY A 198 4.24 -13.43 -2.37
CA GLY A 198 3.41 -14.48 -2.98
C GLY A 198 3.69 -14.72 -4.47
N GLY A 199 4.72 -14.09 -5.03
CA GLY A 199 5.22 -14.23 -6.39
C GLY A 199 6.66 -14.75 -6.39
N GLY A 200 7.57 -14.02 -7.04
CA GLY A 200 8.96 -14.46 -7.21
C GLY A 200 9.78 -14.65 -5.94
N LEU A 201 9.38 -14.05 -4.82
CA LEU A 201 10.03 -14.29 -3.52
C LEU A 201 9.60 -15.60 -2.84
N ASN A 202 8.69 -16.38 -3.43
CA ASN A 202 8.33 -17.74 -3.01
C ASN A 202 7.98 -17.86 -1.51
N GLY A 203 7.24 -16.90 -0.97
CA GLY A 203 6.80 -16.85 0.42
C GLY A 203 7.83 -16.30 1.41
N GLN A 204 9.01 -15.90 0.98
CA GLN A 204 10.08 -15.43 1.86
C GLN A 204 9.89 -13.97 2.27
N LEU A 205 10.23 -13.67 3.52
CA LEU A 205 10.47 -12.33 4.02
C LEU A 205 11.96 -12.02 3.90
N VAL A 206 12.32 -11.18 2.96
CA VAL A 206 13.72 -10.83 2.65
C VAL A 206 14.20 -9.66 3.53
N ASP A 207 15.48 -9.68 3.89
CA ASP A 207 16.17 -8.54 4.49
C ASP A 207 16.75 -7.60 3.40
N LEU A 208 17.44 -6.53 3.82
CA LEU A 208 17.92 -5.51 2.89
C LEU A 208 18.97 -6.04 1.89
N ASP A 209 19.84 -6.95 2.31
CA ASP A 209 20.87 -7.53 1.45
C ASP A 209 20.24 -8.46 0.39
N GLU A 210 19.32 -9.33 0.83
CA GLU A 210 18.57 -10.24 -0.05
C GLU A 210 17.67 -9.45 -1.02
N ALA A 211 16.99 -8.42 -0.51
CA ALA A 211 16.13 -7.55 -1.30
C ALA A 211 16.92 -6.75 -2.36
N GLY A 212 18.10 -6.24 -2.00
CA GLY A 212 19.00 -5.57 -2.94
C GLY A 212 19.45 -6.48 -4.09
N ALA A 213 19.77 -7.73 -3.77
CA ALA A 213 20.09 -8.73 -4.77
C ALA A 213 18.90 -9.05 -5.70
N ALA A 214 17.69 -9.17 -5.13
CA ALA A 214 16.46 -9.41 -5.91
C ALA A 214 16.14 -8.24 -6.86
N VAL A 215 16.31 -6.99 -6.40
CA VAL A 215 16.09 -5.80 -7.27
C VAL A 215 17.09 -5.76 -8.43
N ALA A 216 18.37 -6.13 -8.17
CA ALA A 216 19.43 -6.12 -9.17
C ALA A 216 19.36 -7.30 -10.16
N ALA A 217 18.61 -8.36 -9.84
CA ALA A 217 18.41 -9.48 -10.75
C ALA A 217 17.64 -9.02 -11.99
N GLU A 218 18.15 -9.42 -13.17
CA GLU A 218 17.39 -9.20 -14.42
C GLU A 218 16.10 -10.01 -14.38
N VAL A 219 15.00 -9.35 -14.73
CA VAL A 219 13.72 -10.05 -14.89
C VAL A 219 13.85 -10.96 -16.12
N PRO A 220 13.70 -12.29 -15.98
CA PRO A 220 13.69 -13.16 -17.15
C PRO A 220 12.62 -12.69 -18.14
N ALA A 221 12.99 -12.56 -19.41
CA ALA A 221 12.12 -12.12 -20.48
C ALA A 221 10.95 -13.09 -20.71
#